data_f01f308c303cc75708732fce81ffe9db
#
_entry.id   f01f308c303cc75708732fce81ffe9db
#
_cell.length_a   1.000
_cell.length_b   1.000
_cell.length_c   1.000
_cell.angle_alpha   90.00
_cell.angle_beta   90.00
_cell.angle_gamma   90.00
#
_symmetry.space_group_name_H-M   'P 1'
#
loop_
_entity.id
_entity.type
_entity.pdbx_description
1 polymer ?
#
loop_
_entity_poly.entity_id
_entity_poly.type
_entity_poly.pdbx_seq_one_letter_code
_entity_poly.pdbx_strand_id
1 'polypeptide(L)'
;MLYSMKQACQKVGMTYEALKFYCNQGLVPNVKRDKNNYRVFDEHDIEWIKGLTCLKRCGMSLEDMKLYLALCLKGKPTIPERKEILKKQRELLMKKMENLQEDITYIDRKQSYYDDVLSGKIKYTSNLIDTNET
;
A
#
# COMPACT_ATOMS: atom_id res chain seq x y z
N MET A 1 -1.60 -28.85 2.01
CA MET A 1 -3.02 -28.58 1.84
C MET A 1 -3.23 -27.61 0.69
N LEU A 2 -4.26 -27.80 -0.10
CA LEU A 2 -4.58 -26.92 -1.22
C LEU A 2 -5.83 -26.08 -0.90
N TYR A 3 -5.84 -24.86 -1.38
CA TYR A 3 -6.91 -23.91 -1.16
C TYR A 3 -7.52 -23.50 -2.51
N SER A 4 -8.85 -23.34 -2.52
CA SER A 4 -9.57 -22.78 -3.67
C SER A 4 -9.32 -21.28 -3.76
N MET A 5 -9.75 -20.65 -4.87
CA MET A 5 -9.75 -19.19 -5.01
C MET A 5 -10.44 -18.50 -3.83
N LYS A 6 -11.62 -18.97 -3.47
CA LYS A 6 -12.39 -18.40 -2.36
C LYS A 6 -11.64 -18.49 -1.03
N GLN A 7 -11.09 -19.67 -0.75
CA GLN A 7 -10.32 -19.88 0.49
C GLN A 7 -9.04 -19.04 0.51
N ALA A 8 -8.35 -18.95 -0.63
CA ALA A 8 -7.15 -18.12 -0.75
C ALA A 8 -7.48 -16.64 -0.51
N CYS A 9 -8.55 -16.14 -1.11
CA CYS A 9 -9.01 -14.76 -0.89
C CYS A 9 -9.27 -14.47 0.59
N GLN A 10 -9.92 -15.38 1.28
CA GLN A 10 -10.20 -15.26 2.72
C GLN A 10 -8.91 -15.22 3.53
N LYS A 11 -7.96 -16.08 3.21
CA LYS A 11 -6.69 -16.18 3.94
C LYS A 11 -5.80 -14.95 3.75
N VAL A 12 -5.80 -14.36 2.56
CA VAL A 12 -4.92 -13.22 2.24
C VAL A 12 -5.62 -11.87 2.37
N GLY A 13 -6.92 -11.85 2.61
CA GLY A 13 -7.67 -10.61 2.76
C GLY A 13 -7.86 -9.84 1.45
N MET A 14 -7.97 -10.54 0.33
CA MET A 14 -8.19 -9.94 -0.99
C MET A 14 -9.58 -10.28 -1.52
N THR A 15 -10.09 -9.42 -2.39
CA THR A 15 -11.29 -9.73 -3.16
C THR A 15 -10.95 -10.75 -4.26
N TYR A 16 -11.95 -11.44 -4.74
CA TYR A 16 -11.81 -12.37 -5.87
C TYR A 16 -11.21 -11.65 -7.09
N GLU A 17 -11.74 -10.47 -7.40
CA GLU A 17 -11.29 -9.68 -8.55
C GLU A 17 -9.82 -9.31 -8.44
N ALA A 18 -9.37 -8.90 -7.26
CA ALA A 18 -7.97 -8.52 -7.03
C ALA A 18 -7.04 -9.73 -7.19
N LEU A 19 -7.37 -10.86 -6.60
CA LEU A 19 -6.54 -12.06 -6.71
C LEU A 19 -6.52 -12.59 -8.15
N LYS A 20 -7.67 -12.59 -8.82
CA LYS A 20 -7.76 -12.97 -10.25
C LYS A 20 -6.85 -12.08 -11.10
N PHE A 21 -6.88 -10.76 -10.86
CA PHE A 21 -6.02 -9.81 -11.56
C PHE A 21 -4.54 -10.15 -11.35
N TYR A 22 -4.13 -10.42 -10.12
CA TYR A 22 -2.75 -10.78 -9.81
C TYR A 22 -2.32 -12.08 -10.51
N CYS A 23 -3.18 -13.09 -10.51
CA CYS A 23 -2.92 -14.33 -11.23
C CYS A 23 -2.78 -14.09 -12.72
N ASN A 24 -3.68 -13.28 -13.30
CA ASN A 24 -3.66 -12.97 -14.73
C ASN A 24 -2.43 -12.14 -15.13
N GLN A 25 -1.89 -11.33 -14.22
CA GLN A 25 -0.68 -10.56 -14.45
C GLN A 25 0.61 -11.37 -14.26
N GLY A 26 0.48 -12.65 -13.91
CA GLY A 26 1.64 -13.52 -13.69
C GLY A 26 2.35 -13.29 -12.38
N LEU A 27 1.71 -12.60 -11.42
CA LEU A 27 2.31 -12.29 -10.11
C LEU A 27 2.28 -13.46 -9.12
N VAL A 28 1.52 -14.51 -9.44
CA VAL A 28 1.46 -15.75 -8.64
C VAL A 28 1.92 -16.90 -9.53
N PRO A 29 3.24 -17.07 -9.73
CA PRO A 29 3.76 -17.94 -10.79
C PRO A 29 3.55 -19.42 -10.55
N ASN A 30 3.40 -19.85 -9.30
CA ASN A 30 3.32 -21.27 -8.95
C ASN A 30 1.88 -21.75 -8.71
N VAL A 31 0.89 -20.93 -9.05
CA VAL A 31 -0.50 -21.35 -8.92
C VAL A 31 -0.79 -22.55 -9.81
N LYS A 32 -1.47 -23.53 -9.25
CA LYS A 32 -1.78 -24.79 -9.93
C LYS A 32 -3.26 -24.83 -10.36
N ARG A 33 -3.61 -25.82 -11.14
CA ARG A 33 -4.99 -26.06 -11.53
C ARG A 33 -5.39 -27.49 -11.13
N ASP A 34 -6.63 -27.67 -10.67
CA ASP A 34 -7.15 -28.98 -10.38
C ASP A 34 -7.69 -29.66 -11.65
N LYS A 35 -8.25 -30.85 -11.50
CA LYS A 35 -8.82 -31.63 -12.63
C LYS A 35 -9.95 -30.90 -13.36
N ASN A 36 -10.61 -29.94 -12.71
CA ASN A 36 -11.69 -29.14 -13.27
C ASN A 36 -11.16 -27.80 -13.82
N ASN A 37 -9.84 -27.63 -13.90
CA ASN A 37 -9.19 -26.42 -14.38
C ASN A 37 -9.41 -25.18 -13.49
N TYR A 38 -9.75 -25.36 -12.21
CA TYR A 38 -9.83 -24.29 -11.24
C TYR A 38 -8.47 -24.06 -10.60
N ARG A 39 -8.13 -22.79 -10.34
CA ARG A 39 -6.91 -22.45 -9.63
C ARG A 39 -6.93 -23.00 -8.21
N VAL A 40 -5.81 -23.58 -7.79
CA VAL A 40 -5.60 -24.03 -6.41
C VAL A 40 -4.26 -23.53 -5.90
N PHE A 41 -4.19 -23.23 -4.62
CA PHE A 41 -3.06 -22.55 -3.98
C PHE A 41 -2.57 -23.41 -2.82
N ASP A 42 -1.25 -23.51 -2.66
CA ASP A 42 -0.64 -24.15 -1.49
C ASP A 42 -0.23 -23.08 -0.45
N GLU A 43 0.36 -23.54 0.67
CA GLU A 43 0.80 -22.64 1.74
C GLU A 43 1.86 -21.64 1.25
N HIS A 44 2.76 -22.05 0.36
CA HIS A 44 3.78 -21.17 -0.19
C HIS A 44 3.15 -20.07 -1.06
N ASP A 45 2.16 -20.42 -1.85
CA ASP A 45 1.40 -19.43 -2.65
C ASP A 45 0.72 -18.42 -1.74
N ILE A 46 0.08 -18.88 -0.66
CA ILE A 46 -0.61 -18.01 0.29
C ILE A 46 0.37 -17.00 0.92
N GLU A 47 1.52 -17.47 1.37
CA GLU A 47 2.54 -16.59 1.97
C GLU A 47 3.09 -15.59 0.94
N TRP A 48 3.31 -16.03 -0.29
CA TRP A 48 3.76 -15.15 -1.37
C TRP A 48 2.71 -14.05 -1.64
N ILE A 49 1.44 -14.41 -1.76
CA ILE A 49 0.35 -13.46 -2.02
C ILE A 49 0.23 -12.45 -0.86
N LYS A 50 0.37 -12.89 0.38
CA LYS A 50 0.40 -11.98 1.54
C LYS A 50 1.51 -10.94 1.40
N GLY A 51 2.70 -11.37 0.97
CA GLY A 51 3.82 -10.48 0.69
C GLY A 51 3.50 -9.46 -0.39
N LEU A 52 2.87 -9.88 -1.49
CA LEU A 52 2.42 -8.98 -2.56
C LEU A 52 1.44 -7.93 -2.04
N THR A 53 0.52 -8.34 -1.19
CA THR A 53 -0.45 -7.43 -0.56
C THR A 53 0.26 -6.36 0.25
N CYS A 54 1.29 -6.74 1.00
CA CYS A 54 2.11 -5.79 1.76
C CYS A 54 2.84 -4.80 0.84
N LEU A 55 3.44 -5.27 -0.24
CA LEU A 55 4.14 -4.42 -1.21
C LEU A 55 3.17 -3.44 -1.87
N LYS A 56 1.97 -3.90 -2.22
CA LYS A 56 0.93 -3.03 -2.78
C LYS A 56 0.53 -1.93 -1.79
N ARG A 57 0.32 -2.26 -0.52
CA ARG A 57 0.00 -1.27 0.51
C ARG A 57 1.11 -0.24 0.67
N CYS A 58 2.36 -0.65 0.48
CA CYS A 58 3.49 0.27 0.50
C CYS A 58 3.53 1.19 -0.72
N GLY A 59 2.66 0.97 -1.70
CA GLY A 59 2.59 1.79 -2.90
C GLY A 59 3.51 1.34 -4.03
N MET A 60 4.03 0.11 -3.96
CA MET A 60 4.86 -0.43 -5.04
C MET A 60 4.03 -0.58 -6.32
N SER A 61 4.57 -0.13 -7.45
CA SER A 61 3.90 -0.23 -8.74
C SER A 61 3.81 -1.69 -9.19
N LEU A 62 2.86 -1.95 -10.09
CA LEU A 62 2.72 -3.28 -10.71
C LEU A 62 4.00 -3.69 -11.42
N GLU A 63 4.62 -2.77 -12.13
CA GLU A 63 5.88 -2.98 -12.84
C GLU A 63 6.99 -3.41 -11.89
N ASP A 64 7.13 -2.70 -10.77
CA ASP A 64 8.15 -3.01 -9.76
C ASP A 64 7.86 -4.33 -9.06
N MET A 65 6.60 -4.66 -8.83
CA MET A 65 6.22 -5.98 -8.27
C MET A 65 6.62 -7.11 -9.22
N LYS A 66 6.42 -6.92 -10.52
CA LYS A 66 6.84 -7.91 -11.54
C LYS A 66 8.35 -8.06 -11.58
N LEU A 67 9.08 -6.97 -11.51
CA LEU A 67 10.55 -6.99 -11.45
C LEU A 67 11.02 -7.71 -10.18
N TYR A 68 10.45 -7.37 -9.05
CA TYR A 68 10.79 -8.01 -7.77
C TYR A 68 10.54 -9.52 -7.83
N LEU A 69 9.39 -9.94 -8.37
CA LEU A 69 9.08 -11.35 -8.57
C LEU A 69 10.13 -12.03 -9.45
N ALA A 70 10.48 -11.42 -10.59
CA ALA A 70 11.46 -11.99 -11.51
C ALA A 70 12.81 -12.21 -10.80
N LEU A 71 13.23 -11.27 -9.96
CA LEU A 71 14.45 -11.39 -9.17
C LEU A 71 14.34 -12.52 -8.13
N CYS A 72 13.20 -12.61 -7.45
CA CYS A 72 12.96 -13.69 -6.49
C CYS A 72 13.07 -15.08 -7.13
N LEU A 73 12.57 -15.22 -8.34
CA LEU A 73 12.62 -16.49 -9.07
C LEU A 73 14.05 -16.89 -9.47
N LYS A 74 14.96 -15.92 -9.60
CA LYS A 74 16.38 -16.17 -9.85
C LYS A 74 17.14 -16.60 -8.58
N GLY A 75 16.52 -16.47 -7.43
CA GLY A 75 17.05 -16.97 -6.17
C GLY A 75 18.05 -16.05 -5.48
N LYS A 76 18.82 -16.64 -4.59
CA LYS A 76 19.72 -15.94 -3.67
C LYS A 76 20.68 -14.93 -4.31
N PRO A 77 21.27 -15.16 -5.51
CA PRO A 77 22.18 -14.19 -6.12
C PRO A 77 21.57 -12.82 -6.37
N THR A 78 20.24 -12.70 -6.42
CA THR A 78 19.56 -11.42 -6.69
C THR A 78 19.15 -10.65 -5.42
N ILE A 79 19.52 -11.15 -4.24
CA ILE A 79 19.17 -10.48 -2.97
C ILE A 79 19.67 -9.04 -2.92
N PRO A 80 20.89 -8.69 -3.35
CA PRO A 80 21.34 -7.29 -3.34
C PRO A 80 20.42 -6.37 -4.15
N GLU A 81 19.99 -6.81 -5.33
CA GLU A 81 19.07 -6.05 -6.19
C GLU A 81 17.68 -5.91 -5.57
N ARG A 82 17.18 -6.99 -4.96
CA ARG A 82 15.90 -6.95 -4.23
C ARG A 82 15.95 -5.95 -3.08
N LYS A 83 17.05 -5.92 -2.33
CA LYS A 83 17.26 -4.96 -1.25
C LYS A 83 17.21 -3.51 -1.73
N GLU A 84 17.76 -3.24 -2.92
CA GLU A 84 17.72 -1.89 -3.51
C GLU A 84 16.28 -1.47 -3.85
N ILE A 85 15.49 -2.37 -4.41
CA ILE A 85 14.08 -2.10 -4.70
C ILE A 85 13.33 -1.77 -3.42
N LEU A 86 13.53 -2.56 -2.38
CA LEU A 86 12.87 -2.35 -1.08
C LEU A 86 13.34 -1.06 -0.41
N LYS A 87 14.61 -0.73 -0.53
CA LYS A 87 15.17 0.52 0.01
C LYS A 87 14.52 1.74 -0.63
N LYS A 88 14.40 1.75 -1.96
CA LYS A 88 13.73 2.84 -2.67
C LYS A 88 12.28 2.97 -2.24
N GLN A 89 11.59 1.85 -2.08
CA GLN A 89 10.20 1.86 -1.62
C GLN A 89 10.09 2.42 -0.20
N ARG A 90 11.03 2.08 0.68
CA ARG A 90 11.09 2.63 2.04
C ARG A 90 11.28 4.15 2.02
N GLU A 91 12.15 4.65 1.16
CA GLU A 91 12.38 6.10 1.01
C GLU A 91 11.11 6.83 0.57
N LEU A 92 10.34 6.24 -0.37
CA LEU A 92 9.07 6.80 -0.80
C LEU A 92 8.05 6.84 0.35
N LEU A 93 8.00 5.79 1.17
CA LEU A 93 7.12 5.73 2.34
C LEU A 93 7.53 6.80 3.38
N MET A 94 8.81 6.98 3.62
CA MET A 94 9.31 8.00 4.53
C MET A 94 8.89 9.39 4.07
N LYS A 95 8.94 9.64 2.76
CA LYS A 95 8.50 10.91 2.17
C LYS A 95 6.99 11.13 2.38
N LYS A 96 6.19 10.10 2.16
CA LYS A 96 4.74 10.16 2.44
C LYS A 96 4.47 10.47 3.90
N MET A 97 5.23 9.89 4.81
CA MET A 97 5.11 10.12 6.24
C MET A 97 5.40 11.58 6.61
N GLU A 98 6.47 12.15 6.03
CA GLU A 98 6.79 13.58 6.19
C GLU A 98 5.66 14.46 5.69
N ASN A 99 5.11 14.17 4.50
CA ASN A 99 4.00 14.94 3.92
C ASN A 99 2.77 14.88 4.80
N LEU A 100 2.44 13.69 5.33
CA LEU A 100 1.31 13.53 6.25
C LEU A 100 1.53 14.34 7.54
N GLN A 101 2.75 14.36 8.06
CA GLN A 101 3.07 15.15 9.25
C GLN A 101 2.90 16.66 8.99
N GLU A 102 3.31 17.13 7.82
CA GLU A 102 3.10 18.52 7.41
C GLU A 102 1.60 18.87 7.33
N ASP A 103 0.82 17.94 6.79
CA ASP A 103 -0.64 18.12 6.67
C ASP A 103 -1.30 18.20 8.06
N ILE A 104 -0.91 17.34 8.97
CA ILE A 104 -1.39 17.36 10.36
C ILE A 104 -1.00 18.67 11.03
N THR A 105 0.23 19.13 10.84
CA THR A 105 0.72 20.39 11.40
C THR A 105 -0.10 21.57 10.89
N TYR A 106 -0.48 21.57 9.61
CA TYR A 106 -1.35 22.60 9.05
C TYR A 106 -2.70 22.63 9.78
N ILE A 107 -3.31 21.48 9.96
CA ILE A 107 -4.61 21.38 10.67
C ILE A 107 -4.48 21.85 12.12
N ASP A 108 -3.43 21.43 12.80
CA ASP A 108 -3.19 21.83 14.20
C ASP A 108 -3.03 23.35 14.34
N ARG A 109 -2.33 23.98 13.40
CA ARG A 109 -2.19 25.45 13.38
C ARG A 109 -3.54 26.15 13.18
N LYS A 110 -4.38 25.62 12.30
CA LYS A 110 -5.73 26.15 12.08
C LYS A 110 -6.57 26.04 13.35
N GLN A 111 -6.53 24.89 14.02
CA GLN A 111 -7.28 24.71 15.27
C GLN A 111 -6.78 25.67 16.36
N SER A 112 -5.47 25.82 16.51
CA SER A 112 -4.88 26.75 17.47
C SER A 112 -5.29 28.20 17.16
N TYR A 113 -5.27 28.58 15.89
CA TYR A 113 -5.71 29.89 15.46
C TYR A 113 -7.16 30.16 15.87
N TYR A 114 -8.05 29.23 15.61
CA TYR A 114 -9.46 29.38 15.99
C TYR A 114 -9.65 29.43 17.50
N ASP A 115 -8.92 28.63 18.24
CA ASP A 115 -8.94 28.67 19.71
C ASP A 115 -8.51 30.05 20.22
N ASP A 116 -7.47 30.62 19.64
CA ASP A 116 -6.97 31.95 20.02
C ASP A 116 -7.98 33.06 19.68
N VAL A 117 -8.66 32.95 18.54
CA VAL A 117 -9.74 33.89 18.18
C VAL A 117 -10.89 33.77 19.17
N LEU A 118 -11.34 32.55 19.46
CA LEU A 118 -12.48 32.34 20.37
C LEU A 118 -12.19 32.79 21.80
N SER A 119 -10.96 32.69 22.23
CA SER A 119 -10.53 33.11 23.58
C SER A 119 -10.27 34.62 23.67
N GLY A 120 -10.32 35.32 22.56
CA GLY A 120 -10.06 36.77 22.50
C GLY A 120 -8.58 37.14 22.45
N LYS A 121 -7.70 36.17 22.32
CA LYS A 121 -6.23 36.39 22.26
C LYS A 121 -5.79 37.16 21.02
N ILE A 122 -6.43 36.86 19.89
CA ILE A 122 -6.12 37.50 18.60
C ILE A 122 -7.42 37.84 17.87
N LYS A 123 -7.28 38.78 16.95
CA LYS A 123 -8.41 39.25 16.14
C LYS A 123 -8.67 38.26 15.01
N TYR A 124 -9.94 37.96 14.75
CA TYR A 124 -10.32 37.12 13.61
C TYR A 124 -10.02 37.83 12.28
N THR A 125 -9.40 37.10 11.36
CA THR A 125 -9.20 37.54 9.98
C THR A 125 -9.58 36.40 9.04
N SER A 126 -9.94 36.75 7.81
CA SER A 126 -10.33 35.79 6.79
C SER A 126 -9.83 36.21 5.42
N ASN A 127 -9.42 35.26 4.61
CA ASN A 127 -9.10 35.48 3.21
C ASN A 127 -10.33 35.41 2.30
N LEU A 128 -11.48 35.00 2.83
CA LEU A 128 -12.70 34.80 2.06
C LEU A 128 -13.72 35.95 2.21
N ILE A 129 -13.75 36.56 3.38
CA ILE A 129 -14.74 37.59 3.70
C ILE A 129 -14.07 38.77 4.40
N ASP A 130 -14.73 39.91 4.36
CA ASP A 130 -14.32 41.12 5.13
C ASP A 130 -14.73 40.92 6.59
N THR A 131 -13.77 41.07 7.50
CA THR A 131 -13.97 40.87 8.93
C THR A 131 -13.90 42.17 9.73
N ASN A 132 -13.83 43.31 9.07
CA ASN A 132 -13.70 44.62 9.75
C ASN A 132 -14.95 44.99 10.59
N GLU A 133 -16.10 44.41 10.29
CA GLU A 133 -17.38 44.68 10.95
C GLU A 133 -17.75 43.64 12.01
N THR A 134 -16.94 42.60 12.21
CA THR A 134 -17.26 41.53 13.14
C THR A 134 -16.56 41.63 14.48
#